data_5895d98488569d6a45290328e1482103
#
_entry.id   5895d98488569d6a45290328e1482103
#
_cell.length_a   1.000
_cell.length_b   1.000
_cell.length_c   1.000
_cell.angle_alpha   90.00
_cell.angle_beta   90.00
_cell.angle_gamma   90.00
#
_symmetry.space_group_name_H-M   'P 1'
#
loop_
_entity.id
_entity.type
_entity.pdbx_description
1 polymer ?
#
loop_
_entity_poly.entity_id
_entity_poly.type
_entity_poly.pdbx_seq_one_letter_code
_entity_poly.pdbx_strand_id
1 'polypeptide(L)'
;LVELSAVAALASDTRARLRAEVGLIDRPYHQRQDPLTVDFTTSGGHLALCGGPQSGKSMALRSIVAGLALNHSPTEIRFYVIDLGGGQLSVLERLPHVAGVAGRDEPEKVRRIVDEVAGLVRRPEERHTFLIVDGWHHIGTSGADFEDLSEPITQLVADGASARIHVLIAAARWTSLRPSIRDLISARLELRLGEAMDSLIDRKAQQKLPAAPGRGITVAGENLLFASTSAQDIAHICGVHADAEAVPALKMLPALLTDLPQPADGVTPRGIAWGIGGPDLEVLTWDPATQHHLVCIGSQGAGKSQFLSVIMAGISRMGREAARLVVIDERRAHLGTLEEEMVAAYGASASAATQTIIDTVRTLEQRLPGPEVTPAQLAARSWWDGPEIFLVIDDLDLVSEIALAPLLELLPHARDVGLHLVLARKSGGIGRALFGQFLSAVRDLQPALLLLDADRDEGSIFGIKPTALPPGRGQWVVRGAAQGLAQVYVPHESSPADPTTDSDTTHSGDNHDY
;
A
#
# COMPACT_ATOMS: atom_id res chain seq x y z
N LEU A 1 19.97 6.12 -35.74
CA LEU A 1 18.96 5.38 -34.97
C LEU A 1 18.83 3.99 -35.58
N VAL A 2 18.85 2.97 -34.77
CA VAL A 2 18.60 1.58 -35.15
C VAL A 2 17.22 1.23 -34.59
N GLU A 3 16.36 0.68 -35.43
CA GLU A 3 15.02 0.26 -35.00
C GLU A 3 15.08 -1.12 -34.32
N LEU A 4 14.21 -1.37 -33.34
CA LEU A 4 14.16 -2.63 -32.59
C LEU A 4 13.88 -3.83 -33.53
N SER A 5 12.97 -3.65 -34.47
CA SER A 5 12.64 -4.65 -35.50
C SER A 5 13.84 -5.08 -36.34
N ALA A 6 14.74 -4.13 -36.69
CA ALA A 6 15.96 -4.42 -37.42
C ALA A 6 16.98 -5.22 -36.61
N VAL A 7 17.05 -4.97 -35.30
CA VAL A 7 17.92 -5.71 -34.37
C VAL A 7 17.38 -7.12 -34.12
N ALA A 8 16.07 -7.26 -33.91
CA ALA A 8 15.42 -8.56 -33.75
C ALA A 8 15.61 -9.48 -34.98
N ALA A 9 15.66 -8.91 -36.18
CA ALA A 9 15.90 -9.67 -37.38
C ALA A 9 17.34 -10.22 -37.51
N LEU A 10 18.30 -9.70 -36.72
CA LEU A 10 19.69 -10.19 -36.70
C LEU A 10 19.88 -11.38 -35.74
N ALA A 11 18.89 -11.66 -34.92
CA ALA A 11 18.92 -12.74 -33.95
C ALA A 11 18.82 -14.10 -34.65
N SER A 12 19.82 -14.93 -34.51
CA SER A 12 19.82 -16.31 -35.00
C SER A 12 19.34 -17.23 -33.87
N ASP A 13 18.10 -17.70 -33.92
CA ASP A 13 17.50 -18.68 -33.02
C ASP A 13 17.33 -18.21 -31.55
N THR A 14 16.20 -17.61 -31.24
CA THR A 14 16.13 -16.66 -30.13
C THR A 14 14.99 -16.84 -29.15
N ARG A 15 14.40 -17.98 -29.03
CA ARG A 15 13.50 -18.30 -27.93
C ARG A 15 14.24 -18.77 -26.67
N ALA A 16 15.47 -18.23 -26.47
CA ALA A 16 16.17 -18.44 -25.22
C ALA A 16 15.45 -17.72 -24.10
N ARG A 17 15.08 -18.42 -23.03
CA ARG A 17 14.39 -17.86 -21.86
C ARG A 17 15.07 -16.58 -21.38
N LEU A 18 14.27 -15.51 -21.16
CA LEU A 18 14.64 -14.24 -20.52
C LEU A 18 15.80 -13.50 -21.21
N ARG A 19 15.88 -13.57 -22.51
CA ARG A 19 16.83 -12.83 -23.34
C ARG A 19 16.13 -11.91 -24.32
N ALA A 20 16.75 -10.76 -24.59
CA ALA A 20 16.28 -9.84 -25.62
C ALA A 20 17.46 -9.13 -26.30
N GLU A 21 17.40 -9.03 -27.59
CA GLU A 21 18.27 -8.20 -28.43
C GLU A 21 17.72 -6.78 -28.43
N VAL A 22 18.50 -5.84 -27.89
CA VAL A 22 18.03 -4.48 -27.59
C VAL A 22 18.86 -3.40 -28.25
N GLY A 23 19.82 -3.78 -29.06
CA GLY A 23 20.74 -2.85 -29.72
C GLY A 23 21.88 -3.55 -30.43
N LEU A 24 22.94 -2.83 -30.66
CA LEU A 24 24.15 -3.31 -31.35
C LEU A 24 25.39 -3.04 -30.51
N ILE A 25 26.35 -3.95 -30.56
CA ILE A 25 27.72 -3.78 -30.07
C ILE A 25 28.61 -3.56 -31.31
N ASP A 26 29.37 -2.48 -31.33
CA ASP A 26 30.31 -2.17 -32.39
C ASP A 26 31.68 -2.78 -32.08
N ARG A 27 32.16 -3.64 -32.99
CA ARG A 27 33.46 -4.32 -32.91
C ARG A 27 34.38 -3.88 -34.04
N PRO A 28 34.96 -2.66 -33.99
CA PRO A 28 35.72 -2.08 -35.08
C PRO A 28 36.90 -2.94 -35.54
N TYR A 29 37.58 -3.59 -34.61
CA TYR A 29 38.72 -4.48 -34.93
C TYR A 29 38.30 -5.72 -35.72
N HIS A 30 37.05 -6.14 -35.60
CA HIS A 30 36.49 -7.29 -36.35
C HIS A 30 35.65 -6.84 -37.53
N GLN A 31 35.54 -5.53 -37.79
CA GLN A 31 34.71 -4.92 -38.85
C GLN A 31 33.26 -5.47 -38.86
N ARG A 32 32.69 -5.69 -37.69
CA ARG A 32 31.34 -6.22 -37.54
C ARG A 32 30.56 -5.55 -36.39
N GLN A 33 29.25 -5.66 -36.49
CA GLN A 33 28.31 -5.28 -35.44
C GLN A 33 27.58 -6.53 -34.96
N ASP A 34 27.61 -6.77 -33.66
CA ASP A 34 26.91 -7.88 -33.03
C ASP A 34 25.65 -7.37 -32.31
N PRO A 35 24.60 -8.18 -32.17
CA PRO A 35 23.45 -7.81 -31.33
C PRO A 35 23.88 -7.55 -29.88
N LEU A 36 23.39 -6.46 -29.30
CA LEU A 36 23.44 -6.23 -27.86
C LEU A 36 22.31 -7.04 -27.21
N THR A 37 22.66 -8.13 -26.56
CA THR A 37 21.72 -9.00 -25.87
C THR A 37 21.75 -8.71 -24.38
N VAL A 38 20.59 -8.48 -23.76
CA VAL A 38 20.40 -8.54 -22.31
C VAL A 38 19.89 -9.91 -21.93
N ASP A 39 20.52 -10.50 -20.90
CA ASP A 39 20.24 -11.86 -20.44
C ASP A 39 19.97 -11.86 -18.92
N PHE A 40 18.75 -12.18 -18.54
CA PHE A 40 18.30 -12.22 -17.16
C PHE A 40 18.38 -13.63 -16.53
N THR A 41 18.91 -14.60 -17.24
CA THR A 41 19.16 -15.96 -16.71
C THR A 41 20.44 -16.04 -15.89
N THR A 42 21.32 -15.04 -16.04
CA THR A 42 22.65 -15.00 -15.40
C THR A 42 22.69 -13.98 -14.27
N SER A 43 23.64 -14.17 -13.34
CA SER A 43 24.08 -13.13 -12.38
C SER A 43 22.96 -12.49 -11.54
N GLY A 44 22.01 -13.27 -10.99
CA GLY A 44 20.94 -12.78 -10.12
C GLY A 44 19.75 -12.16 -10.87
N GLY A 45 19.83 -12.01 -12.22
CA GLY A 45 18.69 -11.57 -13.03
C GLY A 45 18.29 -10.09 -12.89
N HIS A 46 19.17 -9.24 -12.37
CA HIS A 46 18.92 -7.80 -12.21
C HIS A 46 19.85 -6.98 -13.13
N LEU A 47 19.41 -5.75 -13.49
CA LEU A 47 20.18 -4.86 -14.36
C LEU A 47 20.22 -3.44 -13.80
N ALA A 48 21.39 -2.82 -13.77
CA ALA A 48 21.56 -1.40 -13.54
C ALA A 48 22.05 -0.69 -14.82
N LEU A 49 21.32 0.35 -15.20
CA LEU A 49 21.63 1.22 -16.33
C LEU A 49 21.99 2.61 -15.81
N CYS A 50 23.21 3.06 -16.04
CA CYS A 50 23.64 4.39 -15.62
C CYS A 50 23.89 5.30 -16.82
N GLY A 51 23.50 6.58 -16.73
CA GLY A 51 23.72 7.55 -17.78
C GLY A 51 23.29 8.96 -17.40
N GLY A 52 23.97 9.96 -17.93
CA GLY A 52 23.66 11.38 -17.66
C GLY A 52 22.27 11.81 -18.19
N PRO A 53 21.89 13.07 -17.97
CA PRO A 53 20.68 13.61 -18.57
C PRO A 53 20.67 13.44 -20.10
N GLN A 54 19.51 13.13 -20.67
CA GLN A 54 19.31 12.94 -22.12
C GLN A 54 20.22 11.88 -22.79
N SER A 55 20.85 11.01 -22.02
CA SER A 55 21.68 9.92 -22.56
C SER A 55 20.87 8.78 -23.21
N GLY A 56 19.54 8.75 -23.03
CA GLY A 56 18.66 7.72 -23.60
C GLY A 56 18.29 6.59 -22.65
N LYS A 57 18.41 6.76 -21.33
CA LYS A 57 18.04 5.74 -20.31
C LYS A 57 16.63 5.20 -20.48
N SER A 58 15.63 6.09 -20.51
CA SER A 58 14.22 5.70 -20.66
C SER A 58 13.96 5.00 -21.99
N MET A 59 14.65 5.42 -23.08
CA MET A 59 14.61 4.73 -24.37
C MET A 59 15.20 3.31 -24.26
N ALA A 60 16.33 3.16 -23.60
CA ALA A 60 16.97 1.86 -23.40
C ALA A 60 16.09 0.92 -22.58
N LEU A 61 15.49 1.39 -21.46
CA LEU A 61 14.52 0.62 -20.67
C LEU A 61 13.33 0.20 -21.52
N ARG A 62 12.78 1.12 -22.32
CA ARG A 62 11.67 0.83 -23.24
C ARG A 62 12.03 -0.25 -24.24
N SER A 63 13.25 -0.21 -24.81
CA SER A 63 13.72 -1.21 -25.77
C SER A 63 13.96 -2.58 -25.11
N ILE A 64 14.40 -2.61 -23.85
CA ILE A 64 14.53 -3.86 -23.09
C ILE A 64 13.16 -4.50 -22.85
N VAL A 65 12.18 -3.70 -22.36
CA VAL A 65 10.82 -4.19 -22.13
C VAL A 65 10.18 -4.68 -23.44
N ALA A 66 10.28 -3.90 -24.51
CA ALA A 66 9.72 -4.26 -25.81
C ALA A 66 10.39 -5.52 -26.40
N GLY A 67 11.71 -5.65 -26.30
CA GLY A 67 12.44 -6.82 -26.76
C GLY A 67 12.09 -8.09 -26.00
N LEU A 68 11.92 -8.01 -24.67
CA LEU A 68 11.44 -9.12 -23.87
C LEU A 68 9.99 -9.49 -24.21
N ALA A 69 9.11 -8.49 -24.35
CA ALA A 69 7.71 -8.70 -24.70
C ALA A 69 7.51 -9.26 -26.11
N LEU A 70 8.42 -8.98 -27.04
CA LEU A 70 8.38 -9.56 -28.39
C LEU A 70 8.64 -11.08 -28.37
N ASN A 71 9.53 -11.53 -27.48
CA ASN A 71 10.03 -12.90 -27.44
C ASN A 71 9.27 -13.83 -26.47
N HIS A 72 8.47 -13.26 -25.57
CA HIS A 72 7.79 -14.01 -24.49
C HIS A 72 6.32 -13.65 -24.44
N SER A 73 5.50 -14.59 -24.02
CA SER A 73 4.06 -14.35 -23.83
C SER A 73 3.73 -13.66 -22.50
N PRO A 74 2.56 -13.02 -22.39
CA PRO A 74 2.09 -12.47 -21.11
C PRO A 74 1.91 -13.52 -19.99
N THR A 75 1.82 -14.80 -20.34
CA THR A 75 1.77 -15.90 -19.37
C THR A 75 3.15 -16.23 -18.78
N GLU A 76 4.23 -15.93 -19.51
CA GLU A 76 5.61 -16.21 -19.10
C GLU A 76 6.24 -15.06 -18.34
N ILE A 77 5.94 -13.80 -18.77
CA ILE A 77 6.53 -12.59 -18.16
C ILE A 77 5.49 -11.51 -17.93
N ARG A 78 5.73 -10.65 -16.93
CA ARG A 78 4.98 -9.42 -16.69
C ARG A 78 5.88 -8.29 -16.26
N PHE A 79 5.40 -7.07 -16.46
CA PHE A 79 6.12 -5.85 -16.09
C PHE A 79 5.30 -4.97 -15.16
N TYR A 80 5.98 -4.40 -14.18
CA TYR A 80 5.56 -3.26 -13.38
C TYR A 80 6.55 -2.12 -13.64
N VAL A 81 6.06 -0.93 -13.93
CA VAL A 81 6.91 0.19 -14.37
C VAL A 81 6.72 1.39 -13.46
N ILE A 82 7.81 1.88 -12.90
CA ILE A 82 7.90 3.12 -12.12
C ILE A 82 8.69 4.13 -12.95
N ASP A 83 8.00 5.13 -13.53
CA ASP A 83 8.59 6.18 -14.37
C ASP A 83 8.67 7.51 -13.61
N LEU A 84 9.73 7.69 -12.85
CA LEU A 84 10.03 8.97 -12.16
C LEU A 84 10.93 9.87 -13.02
N GLY A 85 11.31 9.42 -14.22
CA GLY A 85 12.27 10.07 -15.12
C GLY A 85 11.66 11.06 -16.11
N GLY A 86 10.34 11.14 -16.25
CA GLY A 86 9.70 12.10 -17.15
C GLY A 86 8.60 11.57 -18.07
N GLY A 87 7.96 10.45 -17.74
CA GLY A 87 6.75 9.96 -18.42
C GLY A 87 6.97 9.26 -19.76
N GLN A 88 8.22 8.95 -20.13
CA GLN A 88 8.53 8.35 -21.42
C GLN A 88 8.22 6.84 -21.52
N LEU A 89 8.00 6.19 -20.37
CA LEU A 89 7.66 4.77 -20.30
C LEU A 89 6.14 4.51 -20.32
N SER A 90 5.31 5.53 -20.27
CA SER A 90 3.83 5.41 -20.28
C SER A 90 3.30 4.67 -21.50
N VAL A 91 3.98 4.77 -22.64
CA VAL A 91 3.62 4.04 -23.87
C VAL A 91 3.61 2.51 -23.69
N LEU A 92 4.37 1.99 -22.72
CA LEU A 92 4.45 0.55 -22.40
C LEU A 92 3.16 0.01 -21.80
N GLU A 93 2.29 0.85 -21.23
CA GLU A 93 1.00 0.44 -20.65
C GLU A 93 0.08 -0.24 -21.69
N ARG A 94 0.35 -0.02 -22.97
CA ARG A 94 -0.39 -0.66 -24.06
C ARG A 94 -0.05 -2.15 -24.26
N LEU A 95 1.09 -2.62 -23.75
CA LEU A 95 1.53 -4.00 -23.92
C LEU A 95 0.70 -4.94 -23.02
N PRO A 96 0.24 -6.09 -23.53
CA PRO A 96 -0.52 -7.06 -22.74
C PRO A 96 0.29 -7.68 -21.58
N HIS A 97 1.59 -7.45 -21.54
CA HIS A 97 2.52 -7.89 -20.49
C HIS A 97 2.61 -6.92 -19.30
N VAL A 98 2.06 -5.70 -19.40
CA VAL A 98 2.26 -4.64 -18.41
C VAL A 98 1.07 -4.59 -17.45
N ALA A 99 1.32 -4.89 -16.18
CA ALA A 99 0.31 -4.84 -15.13
C ALA A 99 0.02 -3.40 -14.67
N GLY A 100 1.00 -2.51 -14.76
CA GLY A 100 0.82 -1.10 -14.42
C GLY A 100 2.06 -0.25 -14.68
N VAL A 101 1.81 1.01 -15.02
CA VAL A 101 2.81 2.07 -15.13
C VAL A 101 2.41 3.19 -14.18
N ALA A 102 3.33 3.70 -13.36
CA ALA A 102 3.08 4.80 -12.44
C ALA A 102 4.14 5.88 -12.57
N GLY A 103 3.69 7.14 -12.59
CA GLY A 103 4.51 8.35 -12.62
C GLY A 103 4.64 9.02 -11.26
N ARG A 104 5.37 10.15 -11.22
CA ARG A 104 5.54 10.95 -9.99
C ARG A 104 4.25 11.57 -9.46
N ASP A 105 3.30 11.80 -10.32
CA ASP A 105 1.96 12.34 -10.06
C ASP A 105 1.00 11.29 -9.48
N GLU A 106 1.41 10.01 -9.48
CA GLU A 106 0.64 8.89 -8.95
C GLU A 106 1.36 8.19 -7.76
N PRO A 107 1.66 8.90 -6.66
CA PRO A 107 2.53 8.38 -5.59
C PRO A 107 1.97 7.15 -4.89
N GLU A 108 0.66 7.00 -4.85
CA GLU A 108 0.00 5.81 -4.31
C GLU A 108 0.22 4.59 -5.21
N LYS A 109 0.06 4.77 -6.52
CA LYS A 109 0.26 3.69 -7.52
C LYS A 109 1.73 3.24 -7.55
N VAL A 110 2.68 4.18 -7.39
CA VAL A 110 4.12 3.86 -7.27
C VAL A 110 4.36 2.93 -6.07
N ARG A 111 3.83 3.26 -4.88
CA ARG A 111 3.98 2.42 -3.69
C ARG A 111 3.27 1.08 -3.86
N ARG A 112 2.07 1.11 -4.42
CA ARG A 112 1.29 -0.10 -4.68
C ARG A 112 2.02 -1.09 -5.61
N ILE A 113 2.72 -0.60 -6.64
CA ILE A 113 3.57 -1.44 -7.50
C ILE A 113 4.63 -2.17 -6.66
N VAL A 114 5.32 -1.47 -5.77
CA VAL A 114 6.37 -2.08 -4.93
C VAL A 114 5.77 -3.09 -3.96
N ASP A 115 4.64 -2.77 -3.33
CA ASP A 115 3.94 -3.68 -2.40
C ASP A 115 3.48 -4.95 -3.11
N GLU A 116 2.91 -4.82 -4.32
CA GLU A 116 2.48 -5.95 -5.15
C GLU A 116 3.66 -6.87 -5.47
N VAL A 117 4.75 -6.30 -5.99
CA VAL A 117 5.94 -7.08 -6.34
C VAL A 117 6.58 -7.71 -5.09
N ALA A 118 6.61 -7.01 -3.95
CA ALA A 118 7.10 -7.56 -2.69
C ALA A 118 6.20 -8.71 -2.16
N GLY A 119 4.90 -8.64 -2.41
CA GLY A 119 3.96 -9.72 -2.12
C GLY A 119 4.30 -11.03 -2.83
N LEU A 120 4.82 -10.95 -4.06
CA LEU A 120 5.21 -12.12 -4.86
C LEU A 120 6.42 -12.87 -4.30
N VAL A 121 7.27 -12.24 -3.50
CA VAL A 121 8.36 -12.96 -2.80
C VAL A 121 7.78 -13.99 -1.82
N ARG A 122 6.68 -13.63 -1.16
CA ARG A 122 5.99 -14.51 -0.21
C ARG A 122 5.10 -15.55 -0.88
N ARG A 123 4.61 -15.25 -2.08
CA ARG A 123 3.73 -16.11 -2.90
C ARG A 123 4.30 -16.23 -4.32
N PRO A 124 5.41 -16.98 -4.49
CA PRO A 124 6.07 -17.12 -5.78
C PRO A 124 5.13 -17.70 -6.84
N GLU A 125 5.15 -17.11 -8.03
CA GLU A 125 4.42 -17.59 -9.20
C GLU A 125 5.37 -18.21 -10.23
N GLU A 126 4.83 -18.92 -11.21
CA GLU A 126 5.65 -19.45 -12.32
C GLU A 126 6.09 -18.36 -13.30
N ARG A 127 5.34 -17.29 -13.40
CA ARG A 127 5.60 -16.14 -14.25
C ARG A 127 6.77 -15.31 -13.72
N HIS A 128 7.67 -14.90 -14.63
CA HIS A 128 8.72 -13.96 -14.29
C HIS A 128 8.19 -12.53 -14.22
N THR A 129 8.54 -11.82 -13.16
CA THR A 129 8.09 -10.45 -12.89
C THR A 129 9.26 -9.49 -13.01
N PHE A 130 9.10 -8.45 -13.82
CA PHE A 130 10.09 -7.40 -14.01
C PHE A 130 9.61 -6.10 -13.37
N LEU A 131 10.37 -5.58 -12.40
CA LEU A 131 10.17 -4.24 -11.84
C LEU A 131 11.14 -3.28 -12.54
N ILE A 132 10.59 -2.33 -13.29
CA ILE A 132 11.34 -1.31 -14.02
C ILE A 132 11.29 -0.01 -13.23
N VAL A 133 12.45 0.55 -12.90
CA VAL A 133 12.55 1.81 -12.12
C VAL A 133 13.38 2.81 -12.91
N ASP A 134 12.74 3.82 -13.48
CA ASP A 134 13.41 4.97 -14.08
C ASP A 134 13.42 6.16 -13.11
N GLY A 135 14.53 6.88 -13.07
CA GLY A 135 14.68 8.04 -12.19
C GLY A 135 15.00 7.69 -10.73
N TRP A 136 15.89 6.74 -10.49
CA TRP A 136 16.29 6.24 -9.18
C TRP A 136 16.63 7.32 -8.14
N HIS A 137 17.07 8.51 -8.57
CA HIS A 137 17.40 9.62 -7.66
C HIS A 137 16.21 10.11 -6.82
N HIS A 138 14.97 9.85 -7.27
CA HIS A 138 13.76 10.13 -6.50
C HIS A 138 13.46 9.09 -5.40
N ILE A 139 14.22 7.99 -5.37
CA ILE A 139 14.11 6.90 -4.40
C ILE A 139 15.38 6.81 -3.54
N GLY A 140 16.55 6.80 -4.18
CA GLY A 140 17.82 6.51 -3.52
C GLY A 140 18.46 7.69 -2.78
N THR A 141 17.91 8.90 -2.91
CA THR A 141 18.43 10.12 -2.26
C THR A 141 17.68 10.38 -0.96
N SER A 142 18.42 10.74 0.09
CA SER A 142 17.81 11.11 1.39
C SER A 142 16.92 12.35 1.24
N GLY A 143 15.70 12.29 1.80
CA GLY A 143 14.69 13.33 1.69
C GLY A 143 13.92 13.36 0.36
N ALA A 144 14.15 12.39 -0.52
CA ALA A 144 13.38 12.27 -1.77
C ALA A 144 11.92 11.82 -1.51
N ASP A 145 11.04 12.12 -2.47
CA ASP A 145 9.60 11.85 -2.36
C ASP A 145 9.25 10.37 -2.12
N PHE A 146 10.12 9.47 -2.60
CA PHE A 146 9.95 8.02 -2.53
C PHE A 146 11.11 7.33 -1.80
N GLU A 147 11.81 8.02 -0.89
CA GLU A 147 12.92 7.44 -0.11
C GLU A 147 12.48 6.18 0.65
N ASP A 148 11.23 6.13 1.09
CA ASP A 148 10.60 5.00 1.77
C ASP A 148 10.62 3.69 0.95
N LEU A 149 10.72 3.77 -0.38
CA LEU A 149 10.80 2.62 -1.27
C LEU A 149 12.23 2.09 -1.49
N SER A 150 13.26 2.81 -1.03
CA SER A 150 14.66 2.41 -1.22
C SER A 150 14.98 1.05 -0.60
N GLU A 151 14.55 0.84 0.64
CA GLU A 151 14.78 -0.42 1.36
C GLU A 151 13.94 -1.58 0.79
N PRO A 152 12.61 -1.45 0.56
CA PRO A 152 11.82 -2.49 -0.09
C PRO A 152 12.38 -2.92 -1.44
N ILE A 153 12.81 -1.99 -2.30
CA ILE A 153 13.38 -2.34 -3.61
C ILE A 153 14.76 -3.01 -3.44
N THR A 154 15.57 -2.58 -2.47
CA THR A 154 16.85 -3.25 -2.16
C THR A 154 16.63 -4.70 -1.75
N GLN A 155 15.60 -4.96 -0.94
CA GLN A 155 15.22 -6.31 -0.53
C GLN A 155 14.75 -7.15 -1.74
N LEU A 156 13.99 -6.55 -2.67
CA LEU A 156 13.60 -7.22 -3.91
C LEU A 156 14.82 -7.61 -4.78
N VAL A 157 15.87 -6.80 -4.77
CA VAL A 157 17.13 -7.15 -5.47
C VAL A 157 17.87 -8.28 -4.74
N ALA A 158 17.81 -8.32 -3.41
CA ALA A 158 18.48 -9.37 -2.62
C ALA A 158 17.78 -10.73 -2.75
N ASP A 159 16.46 -10.77 -2.63
CA ASP A 159 15.69 -12.00 -2.46
C ASP A 159 14.84 -12.38 -3.68
N GLY A 160 14.59 -11.42 -4.58
CA GLY A 160 13.62 -11.55 -5.65
C GLY A 160 13.96 -12.62 -6.69
N ALA A 161 15.24 -12.89 -6.94
CA ALA A 161 15.67 -13.87 -7.94
C ALA A 161 15.09 -15.27 -7.68
N SER A 162 14.99 -15.68 -6.42
CA SER A 162 14.39 -16.97 -6.00
C SER A 162 12.89 -17.04 -6.30
N ALA A 163 12.21 -15.89 -6.32
CA ALA A 163 10.80 -15.73 -6.64
C ALA A 163 10.55 -15.30 -8.11
N ARG A 164 11.56 -15.43 -8.97
CA ARG A 164 11.51 -15.02 -10.39
C ARG A 164 11.21 -13.53 -10.59
N ILE A 165 11.70 -12.70 -9.68
CA ILE A 165 11.57 -11.25 -9.76
C ILE A 165 12.89 -10.66 -10.26
N HIS A 166 12.79 -9.77 -11.25
CA HIS A 166 13.90 -9.10 -11.88
C HIS A 166 13.74 -7.59 -11.73
N VAL A 167 14.77 -6.92 -11.24
CA VAL A 167 14.74 -5.47 -11.03
C VAL A 167 15.68 -4.78 -12.01
N LEU A 168 15.14 -3.82 -12.76
CA LEU A 168 15.88 -2.98 -13.69
C LEU A 168 15.87 -1.55 -13.18
N ILE A 169 17.03 -0.99 -12.89
CA ILE A 169 17.17 0.36 -12.34
C ILE A 169 17.91 1.26 -13.29
N ALA A 170 17.32 2.41 -13.64
CA ALA A 170 18.02 3.47 -14.35
C ALA A 170 18.39 4.62 -13.39
N ALA A 171 19.68 4.94 -13.35
CA ALA A 171 20.27 5.96 -12.48
C ALA A 171 21.05 7.00 -13.28
N ALA A 172 21.12 8.23 -12.77
CA ALA A 172 21.92 9.29 -13.39
C ALA A 172 23.42 9.12 -13.12
N ARG A 173 23.78 8.58 -11.96
CA ARG A 173 25.15 8.35 -11.49
C ARG A 173 25.21 7.07 -10.67
N TRP A 174 26.34 6.37 -10.70
CA TRP A 174 26.56 5.18 -9.86
C TRP A 174 26.54 5.50 -8.36
N THR A 175 26.92 6.69 -7.99
CA THR A 175 26.91 7.14 -6.59
C THR A 175 25.50 7.30 -6.01
N SER A 176 24.47 7.40 -6.84
CA SER A 176 23.07 7.40 -6.39
C SER A 176 22.55 6.02 -6.00
N LEU A 177 23.25 4.96 -6.43
CA LEU A 177 23.00 3.59 -5.99
C LEU A 177 23.87 3.31 -4.76
N ARG A 178 23.25 3.12 -3.58
CA ARG A 178 23.95 2.75 -2.36
C ARG A 178 24.72 1.44 -2.57
N PRO A 179 25.85 1.21 -1.91
CA PRO A 179 26.61 -0.04 -2.03
C PRO A 179 25.73 -1.29 -1.79
N SER A 180 24.81 -1.23 -0.83
CA SER A 180 23.89 -2.33 -0.50
C SER A 180 23.06 -2.85 -1.69
N ILE A 181 22.68 -1.98 -2.63
CA ILE A 181 21.93 -2.39 -3.82
C ILE A 181 22.86 -2.56 -5.05
N ARG A 182 23.84 -1.66 -5.19
CA ARG A 182 24.76 -1.67 -6.33
C ARG A 182 25.57 -2.96 -6.42
N ASP A 183 26.01 -3.49 -5.26
CA ASP A 183 26.89 -4.66 -5.22
C ASP A 183 26.12 -5.97 -5.44
N LEU A 184 24.79 -5.97 -5.27
CA LEU A 184 23.90 -7.08 -5.61
C LEU A 184 23.61 -7.16 -7.12
N ILE A 185 23.75 -6.06 -7.89
CA ILE A 185 23.47 -6.03 -9.31
C ILE A 185 24.77 -6.18 -10.10
N SER A 186 24.96 -7.35 -10.69
CA SER A 186 26.18 -7.65 -11.48
C SER A 186 26.05 -7.21 -12.95
N ALA A 187 24.86 -7.27 -13.56
CA ALA A 187 24.65 -6.78 -14.91
C ALA A 187 24.57 -5.25 -14.92
N ARG A 188 25.54 -4.63 -15.59
CA ARG A 188 25.69 -3.16 -15.62
C ARG A 188 25.92 -2.69 -17.03
N LEU A 189 25.23 -1.61 -17.39
CA LEU A 189 25.43 -0.92 -18.67
C LEU A 189 25.59 0.58 -18.40
N GLU A 190 26.53 1.18 -19.06
CA GLU A 190 26.72 2.62 -18.99
C GLU A 190 26.39 3.28 -20.33
N LEU A 191 25.40 4.16 -20.34
CA LEU A 191 25.24 5.16 -21.36
C LEU A 191 26.21 6.32 -21.11
N ARG A 192 26.24 7.30 -21.99
CA ARG A 192 27.09 8.48 -21.78
C ARG A 192 26.75 9.11 -20.42
N LEU A 193 27.74 9.17 -19.53
CA LEU A 193 27.65 9.80 -18.23
C LEU A 193 27.78 11.33 -18.34
N GLY A 194 27.30 12.07 -17.33
CA GLY A 194 27.53 13.50 -17.22
C GLY A 194 29.01 13.83 -17.05
N GLU A 195 29.68 13.06 -16.21
CA GLU A 195 31.12 13.14 -15.96
C GLU A 195 31.74 11.75 -16.23
N ALA A 196 32.70 11.70 -17.16
CA ALA A 196 33.38 10.44 -17.49
C ALA A 196 34.13 9.81 -16.31
N MET A 197 34.53 10.63 -15.34
CA MET A 197 35.21 10.18 -14.12
C MET A 197 34.31 9.35 -13.20
N ASP A 198 32.99 9.48 -13.34
CA ASP A 198 31.99 8.70 -12.57
C ASP A 198 31.86 7.27 -13.07
N SER A 199 32.52 6.91 -14.19
CA SER A 199 32.46 5.56 -14.76
C SER A 199 33.08 4.52 -13.81
N LEU A 200 32.33 3.44 -13.58
CA LEU A 200 32.80 2.23 -12.92
C LEU A 200 33.33 1.18 -13.89
N ILE A 201 33.17 1.38 -15.21
CA ILE A 201 33.56 0.44 -16.25
C ILE A 201 34.89 0.92 -16.89
N ASP A 202 34.85 1.97 -17.71
CA ASP A 202 36.02 2.50 -18.41
C ASP A 202 35.90 4.02 -18.63
N ARG A 203 36.64 4.79 -17.84
CA ARG A 203 36.67 6.26 -17.93
C ARG A 203 37.17 6.80 -19.27
N LYS A 204 38.12 6.10 -19.90
CA LYS A 204 38.66 6.52 -21.19
C LYS A 204 37.69 6.25 -22.34
N ALA A 205 36.97 5.14 -22.28
CA ALA A 205 35.91 4.84 -23.22
C ALA A 205 34.76 5.84 -23.08
N GLN A 206 34.36 6.18 -21.85
CA GLN A 206 33.32 7.18 -21.58
C GLN A 206 33.65 8.56 -22.15
N GLN A 207 34.92 9.02 -22.07
CA GLN A 207 35.34 10.30 -22.64
C GLN A 207 35.19 10.36 -24.17
N LYS A 208 35.29 9.21 -24.85
CA LYS A 208 35.21 9.10 -26.28
C LYS A 208 33.79 8.89 -26.84
N LEU A 209 32.82 8.64 -25.94
CA LEU A 209 31.43 8.43 -26.35
C LEU A 209 30.84 9.68 -26.99
N PRO A 210 30.24 9.56 -28.19
CA PRO A 210 29.52 10.66 -28.81
C PRO A 210 28.36 11.20 -27.95
N ALA A 211 28.08 12.49 -28.07
CA ALA A 211 26.93 13.13 -27.44
C ALA A 211 25.63 12.79 -28.20
N ALA A 212 25.27 11.50 -28.22
CA ALA A 212 24.06 11.00 -28.88
C ALA A 212 23.31 10.03 -27.95
N PRO A 213 21.97 10.11 -27.86
CA PRO A 213 21.18 9.21 -27.04
C PRO A 213 21.37 7.74 -27.44
N GLY A 214 21.32 6.84 -26.46
CA GLY A 214 21.41 5.40 -26.63
C GLY A 214 22.83 4.87 -26.81
N ARG A 215 23.85 5.73 -26.90
CA ARG A 215 25.24 5.31 -26.97
C ARG A 215 25.83 5.07 -25.59
N GLY A 216 26.59 4.00 -25.46
CA GLY A 216 27.17 3.59 -24.19
C GLY A 216 28.30 2.58 -24.35
N ILE A 217 28.64 1.96 -23.23
CA ILE A 217 29.64 0.89 -23.14
C ILE A 217 29.09 -0.32 -22.37
N THR A 218 29.49 -1.51 -22.77
CA THR A 218 29.26 -2.75 -22.03
C THR A 218 30.26 -2.88 -20.89
N VAL A 219 30.06 -3.84 -19.96
CA VAL A 219 31.03 -4.15 -18.89
C VAL A 219 32.43 -4.49 -19.44
N ALA A 220 32.51 -5.01 -20.66
CA ALA A 220 33.78 -5.27 -21.34
C ALA A 220 34.41 -4.01 -21.95
N GLY A 221 33.80 -2.84 -21.81
CA GLY A 221 34.28 -1.59 -22.41
C GLY A 221 34.00 -1.45 -23.93
N GLU A 222 33.17 -2.32 -24.49
CA GLU A 222 32.79 -2.27 -25.90
C GLU A 222 31.72 -1.21 -26.14
N ASN A 223 31.81 -0.49 -27.27
CA ASN A 223 30.81 0.50 -27.64
C ASN A 223 29.49 -0.16 -27.99
N LEU A 224 28.41 0.36 -27.41
CA LEU A 224 27.05 -0.08 -27.69
C LEU A 224 26.17 1.06 -28.22
N LEU A 225 25.10 0.67 -28.91
CA LEU A 225 24.00 1.54 -29.30
C LEU A 225 22.68 0.81 -29.05
N PHE A 226 21.86 1.35 -28.13
CA PHE A 226 20.50 0.85 -27.95
C PHE A 226 19.64 1.15 -29.18
N ALA A 227 18.76 0.22 -29.50
CA ALA A 227 17.71 0.42 -30.51
C ALA A 227 16.67 1.42 -29.95
N SER A 228 16.02 2.11 -30.86
CA SER A 228 14.84 2.92 -30.52
C SER A 228 13.56 2.09 -30.70
N THR A 229 12.64 2.19 -29.77
CA THR A 229 11.33 1.55 -29.85
C THR A 229 10.28 2.61 -30.22
N SER A 230 9.64 2.41 -31.37
CA SER A 230 8.58 3.26 -31.88
C SER A 230 7.19 2.83 -31.38
N ALA A 231 6.17 3.66 -31.61
CA ALA A 231 4.78 3.28 -31.38
C ALA A 231 4.33 2.11 -32.29
N GLN A 232 4.98 1.99 -33.49
CA GLN A 232 4.69 0.91 -34.40
C GLN A 232 5.27 -0.43 -33.91
N ASP A 233 6.46 -0.42 -33.26
CA ASP A 233 7.00 -1.63 -32.62
C ASP A 233 6.08 -2.11 -31.49
N ILE A 234 5.55 -1.20 -30.67
CA ILE A 234 4.58 -1.54 -29.61
C ILE A 234 3.31 -2.13 -30.22
N ALA A 235 2.76 -1.52 -31.27
CA ALA A 235 1.58 -2.03 -31.95
C ALA A 235 1.82 -3.42 -32.58
N HIS A 236 3.01 -3.65 -33.12
CA HIS A 236 3.41 -4.96 -33.65
C HIS A 236 3.44 -6.03 -32.54
N ILE A 237 4.05 -5.73 -31.40
CA ILE A 237 4.09 -6.65 -30.24
C ILE A 237 2.67 -6.97 -29.75
N CYS A 238 1.79 -5.96 -29.66
CA CYS A 238 0.38 -6.20 -29.32
C CYS A 238 -0.30 -7.13 -30.34
N GLY A 239 0.01 -6.98 -31.63
CA GLY A 239 -0.51 -7.86 -32.69
C GLY A 239 0.00 -9.30 -32.59
N VAL A 240 1.27 -9.50 -32.23
CA VAL A 240 1.87 -10.84 -32.01
C VAL A 240 1.18 -11.58 -30.86
N HIS A 241 0.72 -10.86 -29.86
CA HIS A 241 0.09 -11.43 -28.67
C HIS A 241 -1.42 -11.15 -28.59
N ALA A 242 -2.08 -10.88 -29.72
CA ALA A 242 -3.50 -10.52 -29.75
C ALA A 242 -4.44 -11.60 -29.17
N ASP A 243 -4.05 -12.88 -29.31
CA ASP A 243 -4.81 -14.02 -28.79
C ASP A 243 -4.39 -14.45 -27.38
N ALA A 244 -3.36 -13.80 -26.82
CA ALA A 244 -2.91 -14.13 -25.47
C ALA A 244 -3.70 -13.34 -24.42
N GLU A 245 -4.02 -14.00 -23.30
CA GLU A 245 -4.61 -13.32 -22.14
C GLU A 245 -3.61 -12.31 -21.56
N ALA A 246 -4.05 -11.05 -21.47
CA ALA A 246 -3.22 -9.99 -20.89
C ALA A 246 -2.98 -10.26 -19.39
N VAL A 247 -1.86 -9.77 -18.87
CA VAL A 247 -1.63 -9.83 -17.42
C VAL A 247 -2.70 -9.04 -16.67
N PRO A 248 -3.15 -9.51 -15.49
CA PRO A 248 -4.07 -8.75 -14.66
C PRO A 248 -3.52 -7.36 -14.35
N ALA A 249 -4.36 -6.34 -14.52
CA ALA A 249 -3.99 -4.99 -14.17
C ALA A 249 -3.74 -4.86 -12.66
N LEU A 250 -2.84 -3.97 -12.28
CA LEU A 250 -2.55 -3.64 -10.88
C LEU A 250 -3.84 -3.23 -10.17
N LYS A 251 -4.18 -3.95 -9.12
CA LYS A 251 -5.34 -3.61 -8.29
C LYS A 251 -5.00 -2.41 -7.40
N MET A 252 -5.85 -1.39 -7.45
CA MET A 252 -5.77 -0.20 -6.61
C MET A 252 -6.88 -0.20 -5.58
N LEU A 253 -6.65 0.47 -4.44
CA LEU A 253 -7.72 0.75 -3.50
C LEU A 253 -8.77 1.64 -4.17
N PRO A 254 -10.07 1.34 -4.07
CA PRO A 254 -11.12 2.17 -4.64
C PRO A 254 -11.16 3.55 -3.95
N ALA A 255 -11.60 4.57 -4.66
CA ALA A 255 -11.80 5.90 -4.07
C ALA A 255 -12.92 5.90 -3.01
N LEU A 256 -13.93 5.05 -3.20
CA LEU A 256 -15.03 4.81 -2.28
C LEU A 256 -15.28 3.30 -2.21
N LEU A 257 -15.35 2.77 -1.00
CA LEU A 257 -15.63 1.35 -0.75
C LEU A 257 -17.02 1.22 -0.15
N THR A 258 -17.99 0.77 -0.96
CA THR A 258 -19.39 0.62 -0.56
C THR A 258 -19.79 -0.82 -0.23
N ASP A 259 -18.97 -1.79 -0.62
CA ASP A 259 -19.19 -3.21 -0.39
C ASP A 259 -17.90 -3.86 0.08
N LEU A 260 -17.98 -4.66 1.13
CA LEU A 260 -16.86 -5.49 1.55
C LEU A 260 -16.84 -6.78 0.74
N PRO A 261 -15.71 -7.13 0.11
CA PRO A 261 -15.60 -8.38 -0.63
C PRO A 261 -15.83 -9.58 0.29
N GLN A 262 -16.52 -10.60 -0.22
CA GLN A 262 -16.66 -11.88 0.50
C GLN A 262 -15.28 -12.57 0.50
N PRO A 263 -14.89 -13.22 1.60
CA PRO A 263 -13.66 -14.00 1.65
C PRO A 263 -13.67 -15.10 0.58
N ALA A 264 -12.59 -15.25 -0.16
CA ALA A 264 -12.49 -16.19 -1.29
C ALA A 264 -12.65 -17.66 -0.86
N ASP A 265 -12.33 -17.99 0.37
CA ASP A 265 -12.36 -19.33 0.96
C ASP A 265 -13.56 -19.55 1.90
N GLY A 266 -14.50 -18.61 1.96
CA GLY A 266 -15.69 -18.68 2.83
C GLY A 266 -15.39 -18.61 4.32
N VAL A 267 -14.14 -18.37 4.71
CA VAL A 267 -13.74 -18.18 6.10
C VAL A 267 -14.02 -16.75 6.51
N THR A 268 -14.98 -16.53 7.38
CA THR A 268 -15.24 -15.21 7.95
C THR A 268 -14.05 -14.77 8.79
N PRO A 269 -13.40 -13.62 8.48
CA PRO A 269 -12.32 -13.11 9.30
C PRO A 269 -12.77 -12.91 10.75
N ARG A 270 -11.92 -13.29 11.71
CA ARG A 270 -12.19 -12.98 13.11
C ARG A 270 -12.11 -11.47 13.33
N GLY A 271 -13.07 -10.92 14.07
CA GLY A 271 -13.12 -9.51 14.43
C GLY A 271 -14.11 -8.70 13.59
N ILE A 272 -14.03 -7.40 13.74
CA ILE A 272 -14.91 -6.42 13.11
C ILE A 272 -14.30 -5.99 11.78
N ALA A 273 -14.92 -6.36 10.67
CA ALA A 273 -14.52 -5.94 9.35
C ALA A 273 -14.85 -4.45 9.14
N TRP A 274 -13.87 -3.67 8.68
CA TRP A 274 -14.00 -2.22 8.58
C TRP A 274 -13.53 -1.61 7.26
N GLY A 275 -12.83 -2.38 6.42
CA GLY A 275 -12.28 -1.87 5.16
C GLY A 275 -11.52 -2.95 4.40
N ILE A 276 -10.81 -2.52 3.38
CA ILE A 276 -9.86 -3.36 2.63
C ILE A 276 -8.49 -2.69 2.61
N GLY A 277 -7.42 -3.49 2.51
CA GLY A 277 -6.07 -2.93 2.46
C GLY A 277 -4.97 -3.97 2.55
N GLY A 278 -3.80 -3.49 2.90
CA GLY A 278 -2.60 -4.31 2.91
C GLY A 278 -2.09 -4.64 1.51
N PRO A 279 -1.03 -5.44 1.42
CA PRO A 279 -0.40 -5.77 0.14
C PRO A 279 -1.33 -6.54 -0.82
N ASP A 280 -2.33 -7.24 -0.29
CA ASP A 280 -3.21 -8.11 -1.07
C ASP A 280 -4.61 -7.52 -1.29
N LEU A 281 -4.87 -6.32 -0.74
CA LEU A 281 -6.17 -5.65 -0.74
C LEU A 281 -7.29 -6.55 -0.17
N GLU A 282 -6.98 -7.23 0.93
CA GLU A 282 -7.91 -8.09 1.64
C GLU A 282 -8.79 -7.31 2.61
N VAL A 283 -9.85 -7.97 3.09
CA VAL A 283 -10.71 -7.41 4.13
C VAL A 283 -9.90 -7.24 5.42
N LEU A 284 -9.85 -6.02 5.90
CA LEU A 284 -9.19 -5.70 7.16
C LEU A 284 -10.19 -5.79 8.31
N THR A 285 -9.74 -6.41 9.39
CA THR A 285 -10.52 -6.57 10.62
C THR A 285 -9.79 -5.99 11.82
N TRP A 286 -10.55 -5.52 12.80
CA TRP A 286 -10.07 -5.26 14.14
C TRP A 286 -10.66 -6.31 15.08
N ASP A 287 -9.79 -7.05 15.75
CA ASP A 287 -10.17 -8.06 16.75
C ASP A 287 -9.86 -7.54 18.15
N PRO A 288 -10.88 -7.10 18.94
CA PRO A 288 -10.69 -6.58 20.28
C PRO A 288 -10.03 -7.57 21.25
N ALA A 289 -10.16 -8.88 21.00
CA ALA A 289 -9.56 -9.90 21.84
C ALA A 289 -8.02 -9.92 21.75
N THR A 290 -7.48 -9.56 20.60
CA THR A 290 -6.04 -9.52 20.33
C THR A 290 -5.43 -8.12 20.33
N GLN A 291 -6.25 -7.11 19.99
CA GLN A 291 -5.89 -5.70 19.88
C GLN A 291 -6.90 -4.87 20.69
N HIS A 292 -6.63 -4.76 21.98
CA HIS A 292 -7.62 -4.23 22.94
C HIS A 292 -8.09 -2.82 22.66
N HIS A 293 -7.24 -1.96 22.09
CA HIS A 293 -7.52 -0.56 21.87
C HIS A 293 -7.37 -0.21 20.41
N LEU A 294 -8.16 0.74 19.93
CA LEU A 294 -8.19 1.23 18.57
C LEU A 294 -8.11 2.75 18.56
N VAL A 295 -7.22 3.31 17.76
CA VAL A 295 -7.06 4.75 17.59
C VAL A 295 -7.18 5.11 16.12
N CYS A 296 -7.95 6.15 15.82
CA CYS A 296 -8.06 6.74 14.49
C CYS A 296 -7.61 8.21 14.54
N ILE A 297 -6.63 8.55 13.74
CA ILE A 297 -6.11 9.93 13.67
C ILE A 297 -6.20 10.41 12.23
N GLY A 298 -6.64 11.67 12.03
CA GLY A 298 -6.71 12.24 10.69
C GLY A 298 -7.15 13.69 10.69
N SER A 299 -6.96 14.39 9.58
CA SER A 299 -7.41 15.76 9.39
C SER A 299 -8.94 15.89 9.44
N GLN A 300 -9.44 17.09 9.40
CA GLN A 300 -10.89 17.33 9.32
C GLN A 300 -11.42 16.81 7.98
N GLY A 301 -12.53 16.06 7.99
CA GLY A 301 -13.11 15.46 6.79
C GLY A 301 -12.40 14.19 6.29
N ALA A 302 -11.34 13.72 6.96
CA ALA A 302 -10.61 12.51 6.55
C ALA A 302 -11.40 11.19 6.69
N GLY A 303 -12.57 11.18 7.38
CA GLY A 303 -13.42 9.99 7.53
C GLY A 303 -13.36 9.33 8.91
N LYS A 304 -12.85 10.00 9.95
CA LYS A 304 -12.75 9.46 11.32
C LYS A 304 -14.08 8.98 11.89
N SER A 305 -15.11 9.85 11.89
CA SER A 305 -16.42 9.51 12.42
C SER A 305 -17.10 8.40 11.62
N GLN A 306 -16.88 8.34 10.29
CA GLN A 306 -17.34 7.22 9.46
C GLN A 306 -16.68 5.91 9.89
N PHE A 307 -15.38 5.92 10.13
CA PHE A 307 -14.67 4.75 10.63
C PHE A 307 -15.22 4.28 11.99
N LEU A 308 -15.43 5.23 12.94
CA LEU A 308 -16.04 4.91 14.23
C LEU A 308 -17.45 4.31 14.07
N SER A 309 -18.28 4.84 13.16
CA SER A 309 -19.62 4.28 12.89
C SER A 309 -19.54 2.82 12.44
N VAL A 310 -18.61 2.48 11.56
CA VAL A 310 -18.41 1.09 11.10
C VAL A 310 -17.96 0.19 12.25
N ILE A 311 -17.04 0.66 13.09
CA ILE A 311 -16.57 -0.09 14.25
C ILE A 311 -17.70 -0.29 15.27
N MET A 312 -18.47 0.75 15.60
CA MET A 312 -19.60 0.65 16.53
C MET A 312 -20.70 -0.28 16.01
N ALA A 313 -21.03 -0.23 14.72
CA ALA A 313 -21.93 -1.18 14.10
C ALA A 313 -21.42 -2.63 14.18
N GLY A 314 -20.11 -2.83 14.07
CA GLY A 314 -19.48 -4.13 14.29
C GLY A 314 -19.56 -4.61 15.73
N ILE A 315 -19.34 -3.72 16.70
CA ILE A 315 -19.51 -4.02 18.13
C ILE A 315 -20.96 -4.37 18.45
N SER A 316 -21.94 -3.64 17.88
CA SER A 316 -23.36 -3.91 18.08
C SER A 316 -23.75 -5.34 17.68
N ARG A 317 -23.12 -5.88 16.62
CA ARG A 317 -23.35 -7.28 16.19
C ARG A 317 -22.85 -8.33 17.19
N MET A 318 -22.01 -7.97 18.16
CA MET A 318 -21.59 -8.89 19.22
C MET A 318 -22.72 -9.19 20.20
N GLY A 319 -23.75 -8.32 20.24
CA GLY A 319 -24.89 -8.43 21.14
C GLY A 319 -24.62 -7.85 22.53
N ARG A 320 -25.69 -7.39 23.18
CA ARG A 320 -25.63 -6.64 24.44
C ARG A 320 -25.08 -7.43 25.63
N GLU A 321 -25.13 -8.74 25.58
CA GLU A 321 -24.61 -9.62 26.65
C GLU A 321 -23.08 -9.76 26.55
N ALA A 322 -22.50 -9.53 25.36
CA ALA A 322 -21.08 -9.60 25.15
C ALA A 322 -20.39 -8.23 25.18
N ALA A 323 -21.07 -7.18 24.70
CA ALA A 323 -20.49 -5.85 24.53
C ALA A 323 -21.49 -4.73 24.80
N ARG A 324 -21.04 -3.62 25.38
CA ARG A 324 -21.81 -2.39 25.55
C ARG A 324 -20.98 -1.20 25.12
N LEU A 325 -21.65 -0.25 24.47
CA LEU A 325 -21.05 1.02 24.03
C LEU A 325 -21.24 2.10 25.09
N VAL A 326 -20.17 2.77 25.45
CA VAL A 326 -20.17 4.07 26.14
C VAL A 326 -19.61 5.08 25.15
N VAL A 327 -20.42 6.05 24.71
CA VAL A 327 -20.08 6.95 23.62
C VAL A 327 -19.93 8.38 24.13
N ILE A 328 -18.80 9.00 23.79
CA ILE A 328 -18.56 10.43 24.01
C ILE A 328 -18.45 11.07 22.62
N ASP A 329 -19.43 11.92 22.33
CA ASP A 329 -19.60 12.56 21.02
C ASP A 329 -20.23 13.95 21.22
N GLU A 330 -19.39 14.95 21.47
CA GLU A 330 -19.84 16.32 21.73
C GLU A 330 -20.47 16.97 20.47
N ARG A 331 -20.12 16.46 19.28
CA ARG A 331 -20.68 16.96 18.00
C ARG A 331 -21.97 16.25 17.60
N ARG A 332 -22.32 15.18 18.28
CA ARG A 332 -23.54 14.39 18.03
C ARG A 332 -23.60 13.78 16.64
N ALA A 333 -22.42 13.42 16.10
CA ALA A 333 -22.29 12.81 14.77
C ALA A 333 -22.93 11.41 14.71
N HIS A 334 -22.99 10.72 15.86
CA HIS A 334 -23.50 9.35 15.98
C HIS A 334 -24.89 9.27 16.63
N LEU A 335 -25.52 10.41 16.92
CA LEU A 335 -26.82 10.44 17.57
C LEU A 335 -27.91 9.87 16.65
N GLY A 336 -28.63 8.86 17.13
CA GLY A 336 -29.71 8.20 16.37
C GLY A 336 -29.24 7.17 15.33
N THR A 337 -27.91 6.93 15.21
CA THR A 337 -27.37 5.90 14.30
C THR A 337 -27.07 4.57 15.00
N LEU A 338 -27.10 4.56 16.34
CA LEU A 338 -26.77 3.40 17.17
C LEU A 338 -28.06 2.75 17.72
N GLU A 339 -28.02 1.44 17.85
CA GLU A 339 -29.08 0.69 18.53
C GLU A 339 -29.11 1.07 20.02
N GLU A 340 -30.24 1.61 20.50
CA GLU A 340 -30.38 2.08 21.89
C GLU A 340 -30.03 1.00 22.92
N GLU A 341 -30.36 -0.26 22.62
CA GLU A 341 -30.05 -1.38 23.50
C GLU A 341 -28.57 -1.65 23.70
N MET A 342 -27.73 -1.23 22.75
CA MET A 342 -26.27 -1.39 22.82
C MET A 342 -25.59 -0.27 23.58
N VAL A 343 -26.20 0.92 23.65
CA VAL A 343 -25.63 2.10 24.29
C VAL A 343 -25.90 2.07 25.81
N ALA A 344 -24.84 1.96 26.59
CA ALA A 344 -24.90 2.05 28.05
C ALA A 344 -24.96 3.50 28.56
N ALA A 345 -24.24 4.40 27.89
CA ALA A 345 -24.22 5.83 28.20
C ALA A 345 -23.79 6.64 26.95
N TYR A 346 -24.28 7.90 26.85
CA TYR A 346 -23.96 8.83 25.78
C TYR A 346 -23.67 10.23 26.34
N GLY A 347 -22.44 10.71 26.16
CA GLY A 347 -21.97 12.03 26.61
C GLY A 347 -21.93 13.02 25.43
N ALA A 348 -22.96 13.87 25.31
CA ALA A 348 -23.11 14.83 24.20
C ALA A 348 -22.67 16.26 24.56
N SER A 349 -21.95 16.45 25.64
CA SER A 349 -21.37 17.73 26.09
C SER A 349 -20.17 17.48 26.99
N ALA A 350 -19.31 18.47 27.21
CA ALA A 350 -18.11 18.34 28.03
C ALA A 350 -18.40 17.90 29.46
N SER A 351 -19.49 18.41 30.08
CA SER A 351 -19.90 17.98 31.41
C SER A 351 -20.45 16.55 31.44
N ALA A 352 -21.26 16.18 30.43
CA ALA A 352 -21.77 14.84 30.28
C ALA A 352 -20.65 13.84 29.99
N ALA A 353 -19.70 14.20 29.15
CA ALA A 353 -18.49 13.40 28.86
C ALA A 353 -17.71 13.11 30.15
N THR A 354 -17.43 14.13 30.95
CA THR A 354 -16.73 13.98 32.24
C THR A 354 -17.47 13.03 33.16
N GLN A 355 -18.79 13.22 33.33
CA GLN A 355 -19.59 12.38 34.21
C GLN A 355 -19.65 10.93 33.69
N THR A 356 -19.83 10.75 32.39
CA THR A 356 -19.86 9.43 31.75
C THR A 356 -18.55 8.67 31.97
N ILE A 357 -17.41 9.36 31.88
CA ILE A 357 -16.10 8.75 32.15
C ILE A 357 -16.00 8.30 33.61
N ILE A 358 -16.36 9.19 34.56
CA ILE A 358 -16.32 8.88 36.00
C ILE A 358 -17.18 7.67 36.33
N ASP A 359 -18.41 7.62 35.81
CA ASP A 359 -19.33 6.51 36.09
C ASP A 359 -18.86 5.20 35.43
N THR A 360 -18.25 5.28 34.25
CA THR A 360 -17.62 4.12 33.58
C THR A 360 -16.44 3.59 34.39
N VAL A 361 -15.56 4.47 34.84
CA VAL A 361 -14.41 4.10 35.69
C VAL A 361 -14.90 3.42 36.97
N ARG A 362 -15.86 4.02 37.67
CA ARG A 362 -16.42 3.45 38.89
C ARG A 362 -17.02 2.05 38.66
N THR A 363 -17.67 1.83 37.53
CA THR A 363 -18.21 0.51 37.17
C THR A 363 -17.13 -0.51 36.95
N LEU A 364 -16.05 -0.12 36.25
CA LEU A 364 -14.92 -0.99 35.92
C LEU A 364 -14.01 -1.26 37.13
N GLU A 365 -13.85 -0.32 38.05
CA GLU A 365 -13.13 -0.54 39.32
C GLU A 365 -13.69 -1.71 40.12
N GLN A 366 -15.02 -1.93 40.07
CA GLN A 366 -15.68 -3.07 40.73
C GLN A 366 -15.27 -4.42 40.12
N ARG A 367 -14.66 -4.43 38.91
CA ARG A 367 -14.16 -5.62 38.23
C ARG A 367 -12.68 -5.87 38.50
N LEU A 368 -12.00 -5.00 39.24
CA LEU A 368 -10.61 -5.27 39.63
C LEU A 368 -10.57 -6.49 40.59
N PRO A 369 -9.59 -7.39 40.40
CA PRO A 369 -9.51 -8.60 41.22
C PRO A 369 -9.18 -8.25 42.67
N GLY A 370 -10.05 -8.69 43.58
CA GLY A 370 -9.82 -8.61 45.01
C GLY A 370 -8.91 -9.73 45.52
N PRO A 371 -8.55 -9.69 46.81
CA PRO A 371 -7.69 -10.68 47.44
C PRO A 371 -8.27 -12.11 47.48
N GLU A 372 -9.58 -12.25 47.28
CA GLU A 372 -10.30 -13.52 47.21
C GLU A 372 -10.21 -14.22 45.86
N VAL A 373 -9.74 -13.54 44.80
CA VAL A 373 -9.67 -14.10 43.46
C VAL A 373 -8.52 -15.10 43.38
N THR A 374 -8.85 -16.32 42.97
CA THR A 374 -7.87 -17.42 42.87
C THR A 374 -6.98 -17.29 41.63
N PRO A 375 -5.75 -17.86 41.63
CA PRO A 375 -4.90 -17.87 40.47
C PRO A 375 -5.54 -18.51 39.22
N ALA A 376 -6.43 -19.49 39.40
CA ALA A 376 -7.16 -20.13 38.31
C ALA A 376 -8.17 -19.16 37.68
N GLN A 377 -8.88 -18.39 38.49
CA GLN A 377 -9.79 -17.36 38.02
C GLN A 377 -9.04 -16.22 37.33
N LEU A 378 -7.88 -15.80 37.86
CA LEU A 378 -7.03 -14.81 37.21
C LEU A 378 -6.57 -15.30 35.81
N ALA A 379 -6.12 -16.54 35.71
CA ALA A 379 -5.70 -17.11 34.43
C ALA A 379 -6.85 -17.22 33.43
N ALA A 380 -8.06 -17.56 33.91
CA ALA A 380 -9.26 -17.71 33.08
C ALA A 380 -10.03 -16.38 32.90
N ARG A 381 -9.68 -15.30 33.60
CA ARG A 381 -10.42 -14.02 33.66
C ARG A 381 -11.91 -14.24 34.03
N SER A 382 -12.18 -15.06 35.00
CA SER A 382 -13.54 -15.49 35.39
C SER A 382 -13.97 -15.06 36.78
N TRP A 383 -13.48 -13.92 37.29
CA TRP A 383 -13.87 -13.38 38.58
C TRP A 383 -15.00 -12.31 38.53
N TRP A 384 -15.41 -11.93 37.32
CA TRP A 384 -16.54 -11.05 37.06
C TRP A 384 -17.33 -11.55 35.85
N ASP A 385 -18.62 -11.23 35.84
CA ASP A 385 -19.55 -11.52 34.75
C ASP A 385 -20.11 -10.23 34.17
N GLY A 386 -20.48 -10.25 32.88
CA GLY A 386 -21.14 -9.15 32.18
C GLY A 386 -20.42 -8.76 30.89
N PRO A 387 -20.98 -7.82 30.12
CA PRO A 387 -20.46 -7.37 28.85
C PRO A 387 -19.15 -6.61 28.99
N GLU A 388 -18.27 -6.74 28.00
CA GLU A 388 -17.11 -5.85 27.85
C GLU A 388 -17.57 -4.43 27.48
N ILE A 389 -16.85 -3.42 27.93
CA ILE A 389 -17.19 -2.01 27.75
C ILE A 389 -16.29 -1.40 26.69
N PHE A 390 -16.91 -0.92 25.63
CA PHE A 390 -16.25 -0.18 24.57
C PHE A 390 -16.48 1.32 24.77
N LEU A 391 -15.46 2.00 25.30
CA LEU A 391 -15.47 3.46 25.44
C LEU A 391 -15.04 4.09 24.12
N VAL A 392 -16.02 4.62 23.40
CA VAL A 392 -15.84 5.29 22.11
C VAL A 392 -15.80 6.80 22.36
N ILE A 393 -14.71 7.44 21.93
CA ILE A 393 -14.57 8.90 22.02
C ILE A 393 -14.31 9.44 20.61
N ASP A 394 -15.30 10.12 20.06
CA ASP A 394 -15.12 10.91 18.84
C ASP A 394 -14.62 12.32 19.21
N ASP A 395 -13.71 12.87 18.38
CA ASP A 395 -13.05 14.15 18.66
C ASP A 395 -12.40 14.23 20.06
N LEU A 396 -11.51 13.28 20.40
CA LEU A 396 -10.80 13.23 21.69
C LEU A 396 -10.12 14.57 22.07
N ASP A 397 -9.81 15.41 21.10
CA ASP A 397 -9.23 16.73 21.32
C ASP A 397 -10.20 17.75 21.94
N LEU A 398 -11.49 17.46 22.02
CA LEU A 398 -12.49 18.25 22.74
C LEU A 398 -12.57 17.85 24.21
N VAL A 399 -12.19 16.61 24.56
CA VAL A 399 -12.23 16.12 25.93
C VAL A 399 -10.99 16.56 26.70
N SER A 400 -11.19 17.17 27.87
CA SER A 400 -10.08 17.68 28.68
C SER A 400 -9.25 16.55 29.30
N GLU A 401 -7.93 16.77 29.47
CA GLU A 401 -7.04 15.84 30.19
C GLU A 401 -7.51 15.54 31.62
N ILE A 402 -8.17 16.51 32.28
CA ILE A 402 -8.72 16.33 33.63
C ILE A 402 -9.87 15.32 33.62
N ALA A 403 -10.71 15.35 32.58
CA ALA A 403 -11.80 14.39 32.41
C ALA A 403 -11.29 12.98 32.13
N LEU A 404 -10.16 12.87 31.42
CA LEU A 404 -9.53 11.59 31.05
C LEU A 404 -8.68 11.00 32.18
N ALA A 405 -8.26 11.81 33.16
CA ALA A 405 -7.36 11.39 34.24
C ALA A 405 -7.83 10.13 35.01
N PRO A 406 -9.13 9.94 35.33
CA PRO A 406 -9.60 8.73 36.01
C PRO A 406 -9.34 7.42 35.23
N LEU A 407 -9.28 7.49 33.90
CA LEU A 407 -8.99 6.32 33.05
C LEU A 407 -7.54 5.84 33.20
N LEU A 408 -6.59 6.73 33.54
CA LEU A 408 -5.17 6.39 33.61
C LEU A 408 -4.87 5.24 34.57
N GLU A 409 -5.59 5.18 35.70
CA GLU A 409 -5.41 4.13 36.70
C GLU A 409 -5.91 2.76 36.20
N LEU A 410 -6.91 2.75 35.30
CA LEU A 410 -7.49 1.53 34.76
C LEU A 410 -6.73 1.02 33.52
N LEU A 411 -6.00 1.88 32.80
CA LEU A 411 -5.35 1.49 31.54
C LEU A 411 -4.43 0.27 31.67
N PRO A 412 -3.60 0.11 32.71
CA PRO A 412 -2.79 -1.08 32.90
C PRO A 412 -3.61 -2.36 33.11
N HIS A 413 -4.85 -2.22 33.59
CA HIS A 413 -5.78 -3.30 33.90
C HIS A 413 -6.93 -3.42 32.88
N ALA A 414 -6.90 -2.63 31.81
CA ALA A 414 -7.99 -2.53 30.84
C ALA A 414 -8.45 -3.91 30.34
N ARG A 415 -7.51 -4.78 30.04
CA ARG A 415 -7.79 -6.15 29.62
C ARG A 415 -8.51 -6.96 30.70
N ASP A 416 -8.13 -6.80 31.95
CA ASP A 416 -8.66 -7.60 33.05
C ASP A 416 -10.09 -7.19 33.44
N VAL A 417 -10.42 -5.91 33.29
CA VAL A 417 -11.75 -5.35 33.58
C VAL A 417 -12.67 -5.30 32.37
N GLY A 418 -12.21 -5.73 31.18
CA GLY A 418 -12.99 -5.73 29.95
C GLY A 418 -13.23 -4.33 29.38
N LEU A 419 -12.21 -3.43 29.43
CA LEU A 419 -12.26 -2.09 28.87
C LEU A 419 -11.55 -2.04 27.51
N HIS A 420 -12.26 -1.60 26.48
CA HIS A 420 -11.72 -1.28 25.17
C HIS A 420 -11.85 0.20 24.88
N LEU A 421 -10.76 0.85 24.48
CA LEU A 421 -10.77 2.23 24.00
C LEU A 421 -10.88 2.25 22.49
N VAL A 422 -11.83 3.02 21.96
CA VAL A 422 -11.99 3.30 20.53
C VAL A 422 -11.98 4.82 20.36
N LEU A 423 -10.86 5.37 19.93
CA LEU A 423 -10.59 6.79 19.99
C LEU A 423 -10.45 7.39 18.60
N ALA A 424 -11.09 8.51 18.32
CA ALA A 424 -10.81 9.32 17.17
C ALA A 424 -10.32 10.71 17.57
N ARG A 425 -9.31 11.22 16.85
CA ARG A 425 -8.72 12.52 17.12
C ARG A 425 -8.26 13.20 15.82
N LYS A 426 -8.37 14.54 15.77
CA LYS A 426 -7.76 15.29 14.68
C LYS A 426 -6.24 15.20 14.71
N SER A 427 -5.58 15.20 13.54
CA SER A 427 -4.13 15.20 13.40
C SER A 427 -3.49 16.50 13.85
N GLY A 428 -4.16 17.64 13.65
CA GLY A 428 -3.65 18.95 14.02
C GLY A 428 -3.27 19.04 15.50
N GLY A 429 -1.99 19.36 15.78
CA GLY A 429 -1.43 19.47 17.12
C GLY A 429 -1.19 18.13 17.83
N ILE A 430 -1.22 17.00 17.10
CA ILE A 430 -0.99 15.66 17.66
C ILE A 430 0.40 15.54 18.27
N GLY A 431 1.41 16.17 17.68
CA GLY A 431 2.77 16.14 18.18
C GLY A 431 2.89 16.60 19.64
N ARG A 432 2.12 17.63 20.03
CA ARG A 432 2.05 18.07 21.45
C ARG A 432 1.23 17.13 22.30
N ALA A 433 0.09 16.66 21.77
CA ALA A 433 -0.83 15.80 22.52
C ALA A 433 -0.21 14.44 22.86
N LEU A 434 0.71 13.93 22.06
CA LEU A 434 1.45 12.70 22.34
C LEU A 434 2.37 12.79 23.58
N PHE A 435 2.66 14.01 24.06
CA PHE A 435 3.34 14.24 25.33
C PHE A 435 2.37 14.40 26.50
N GLY A 436 1.06 14.48 26.27
CA GLY A 436 0.02 14.44 27.29
C GLY A 436 -0.01 13.08 27.99
N GLN A 437 -0.48 13.06 29.26
CA GLN A 437 -0.46 11.84 30.07
C GLN A 437 -1.33 10.74 29.48
N PHE A 438 -2.54 11.09 29.01
CA PHE A 438 -3.49 10.09 28.50
C PHE A 438 -3.01 9.46 27.18
N LEU A 439 -2.70 10.28 26.16
CA LEU A 439 -2.26 9.74 24.87
C LEU A 439 -0.91 9.05 24.94
N SER A 440 0.00 9.48 25.83
CA SER A 440 1.25 8.76 26.08
C SER A 440 0.99 7.37 26.64
N ALA A 441 0.10 7.26 27.66
CA ALA A 441 -0.29 5.97 28.23
C ALA A 441 -0.98 5.05 27.19
N VAL A 442 -1.89 5.61 26.38
CA VAL A 442 -2.54 4.84 25.28
C VAL A 442 -1.53 4.36 24.27
N ARG A 443 -0.56 5.19 23.87
CA ARG A 443 0.51 4.82 22.93
C ARG A 443 1.33 3.64 23.48
N ASP A 444 1.65 3.65 24.75
CA ASP A 444 2.47 2.61 25.39
C ASP A 444 1.74 1.25 25.43
N LEU A 445 0.41 1.24 25.34
CA LEU A 445 -0.41 0.03 25.17
C LEU A 445 -0.39 -0.54 23.73
N GLN A 446 0.27 0.12 22.79
CA GLN A 446 0.38 -0.30 21.39
C GLN A 446 -0.99 -0.60 20.72
N PRO A 447 -1.92 0.34 20.71
CA PRO A 447 -3.23 0.15 20.11
C PRO A 447 -3.11 -0.15 18.62
N ALA A 448 -4.15 -0.76 18.04
CA ALA A 448 -4.32 -0.70 16.59
C ALA A 448 -4.55 0.77 16.18
N LEU A 449 -3.91 1.19 15.09
CA LEU A 449 -3.97 2.58 14.63
C LEU A 449 -4.39 2.64 13.16
N LEU A 450 -5.39 3.46 12.88
CA LEU A 450 -5.67 3.94 11.53
C LEU A 450 -5.25 5.41 11.43
N LEU A 451 -4.17 5.67 10.70
CA LEU A 451 -3.71 7.02 10.40
C LEU A 451 -4.24 7.44 9.03
N LEU A 452 -5.33 8.19 9.02
CA LEU A 452 -5.92 8.80 7.83
C LEU A 452 -5.08 9.98 7.34
N ASP A 453 -5.62 10.77 6.41
CA ASP A 453 -4.99 11.99 5.94
C ASP A 453 -4.45 12.86 7.09
N ALA A 454 -3.16 13.20 7.03
CA ALA A 454 -2.52 14.07 8.00
C ALA A 454 -1.33 14.80 7.38
N ASP A 455 -1.07 16.02 7.86
CA ASP A 455 0.03 16.85 7.40
C ASP A 455 1.39 16.27 7.84
N ARG A 456 2.37 16.33 6.95
CA ARG A 456 3.75 15.90 7.23
C ARG A 456 4.41 16.73 8.33
N ASP A 457 3.99 17.98 8.50
CA ASP A 457 4.55 18.91 9.50
C ASP A 457 4.17 18.53 10.94
N GLU A 458 3.20 17.63 11.13
CA GLU A 458 2.83 17.11 12.45
C GLU A 458 3.89 16.16 13.06
N GLY A 459 4.91 15.81 12.29
CA GLY A 459 5.97 14.90 12.71
C GLY A 459 5.54 13.43 12.68
N SER A 460 6.24 12.58 13.41
CA SER A 460 5.91 11.16 13.50
C SER A 460 4.75 10.91 14.47
N ILE A 461 3.70 10.25 13.99
CA ILE A 461 2.49 9.89 14.76
C ILE A 461 2.55 8.39 15.07
N PHE A 462 2.70 8.01 16.34
CA PHE A 462 2.90 6.61 16.76
C PHE A 462 4.02 5.88 15.98
N GLY A 463 5.09 6.60 15.62
CA GLY A 463 6.21 6.06 14.83
C GLY A 463 6.01 6.10 13.32
N ILE A 464 4.83 6.48 12.83
CA ILE A 464 4.49 6.54 11.42
C ILE A 464 4.59 7.98 10.90
N LYS A 465 5.20 8.16 9.73
CA LYS A 465 5.20 9.45 9.03
C LYS A 465 3.85 9.67 8.35
N PRO A 466 3.15 10.77 8.66
CA PRO A 466 1.88 11.08 8.02
C PRO A 466 2.07 11.43 6.53
N THR A 467 1.05 11.18 5.74
CA THR A 467 0.99 11.52 4.31
C THR A 467 -0.38 12.08 3.98
N ALA A 468 -0.44 12.98 2.99
CA ALA A 468 -1.71 13.43 2.44
C ALA A 468 -2.39 12.27 1.68
N LEU A 469 -3.63 11.97 2.04
CA LEU A 469 -4.41 10.86 1.51
C LEU A 469 -5.85 11.31 1.23
N PRO A 470 -6.55 10.70 0.26
CA PRO A 470 -7.97 10.99 0.04
C PRO A 470 -8.83 10.53 1.22
N PRO A 471 -10.06 11.07 1.36
CA PRO A 471 -10.96 10.69 2.45
C PRO A 471 -11.19 9.18 2.55
N GLY A 472 -11.22 8.67 3.78
CA GLY A 472 -11.36 7.25 4.07
C GLY A 472 -10.12 6.40 3.79
N ARG A 473 -9.05 6.98 3.24
CA ARG A 473 -7.77 6.34 3.01
C ARG A 473 -6.83 6.57 4.17
N GLY A 474 -6.15 5.53 4.64
CA GLY A 474 -5.21 5.63 5.75
C GLY A 474 -4.15 4.55 5.78
N GLN A 475 -3.17 4.73 6.64
CA GLN A 475 -2.18 3.71 6.97
C GLN A 475 -2.70 2.88 8.15
N TRP A 476 -2.80 1.57 7.95
CA TRP A 476 -3.16 0.64 9.00
C TRP A 476 -1.91 0.16 9.74
N VAL A 477 -1.94 0.21 11.06
CA VAL A 477 -0.80 -0.13 11.92
C VAL A 477 -1.27 -1.06 13.03
N VAL A 478 -0.58 -2.18 13.19
CA VAL A 478 -0.86 -3.18 14.22
C VAL A 478 0.43 -3.46 14.99
N ARG A 479 0.38 -3.33 16.31
CA ARG A 479 1.56 -3.52 17.19
C ARG A 479 2.78 -2.72 16.74
N GLY A 480 2.57 -1.48 16.32
CA GLY A 480 3.61 -0.58 15.85
C GLY A 480 4.17 -0.88 14.45
N ALA A 481 3.70 -1.92 13.77
CA ALA A 481 4.12 -2.27 12.41
C ALA A 481 3.07 -1.82 11.38
N ALA A 482 3.50 -1.07 10.36
CA ALA A 482 2.65 -0.68 9.25
C ALA A 482 2.24 -1.92 8.44
N GLN A 483 0.94 -2.05 8.17
CA GLN A 483 0.34 -3.14 7.39
C GLN A 483 0.03 -2.70 5.94
N GLY A 484 0.34 -1.47 5.58
CA GLY A 484 0.04 -0.87 4.29
C GLY A 484 -1.13 0.10 4.30
N LEU A 485 -1.49 0.57 3.11
CA LEU A 485 -2.63 1.45 2.93
C LEU A 485 -3.95 0.68 3.04
N ALA A 486 -4.96 1.36 3.55
CA ALA A 486 -6.31 0.84 3.73
C ALA A 486 -7.38 1.84 3.26
N GLN A 487 -8.52 1.34 2.81
CA GLN A 487 -9.72 2.13 2.52
C GLN A 487 -10.84 1.71 3.46
N VAL A 488 -11.41 2.69 4.16
CA VAL A 488 -12.54 2.50 5.07
C VAL A 488 -13.81 2.21 4.28
N TYR A 489 -14.57 1.24 4.75
CA TYR A 489 -15.90 0.91 4.24
C TYR A 489 -16.91 2.01 4.59
N VAL A 490 -17.75 2.35 3.62
CA VAL A 490 -18.87 3.27 3.78
C VAL A 490 -20.14 2.50 3.40
N PRO A 491 -20.93 2.02 4.37
CA PRO A 491 -22.18 1.33 4.06
C PRO A 491 -23.10 2.22 3.22
N HIS A 492 -23.74 1.64 2.22
CA HIS A 492 -24.87 2.30 1.57
C HIS A 492 -25.92 2.64 2.64
N GLU A 493 -26.31 3.90 2.76
CA GLU A 493 -27.54 4.24 3.46
C GLU A 493 -28.65 3.47 2.72
N SER A 494 -29.19 2.45 3.38
CA SER A 494 -30.42 1.82 2.91
C SER A 494 -31.47 2.94 2.91
N SER A 495 -31.86 3.37 1.71
CA SER A 495 -33.01 4.26 1.55
C SER A 495 -34.15 3.68 2.41
N PRO A 496 -34.80 4.49 3.26
CA PRO A 496 -35.92 3.98 4.04
C PRO A 496 -36.88 3.31 3.08
N ALA A 497 -37.21 2.04 3.33
CA ALA A 497 -38.14 1.27 2.52
C ALA A 497 -39.42 2.08 2.33
N ASP A 498 -39.73 2.37 1.08
CA ASP A 498 -40.97 3.07 0.68
C ASP A 498 -42.17 2.27 1.22
N PRO A 499 -42.99 2.80 2.15
CA PRO A 499 -44.08 2.04 2.77
C PRO A 499 -45.32 1.97 1.89
N THR A 500 -45.15 1.96 0.56
CA THR A 500 -46.28 1.91 -0.40
C THR A 500 -46.13 0.77 -1.40
N THR A 501 -46.30 -0.47 -0.92
CA THR A 501 -46.81 -1.59 -1.76
C THR A 501 -47.42 -2.66 -0.87
N ASP A 502 -48.57 -2.34 -0.28
CA ASP A 502 -49.51 -3.38 0.14
C ASP A 502 -50.94 -2.81 0.16
N SER A 503 -51.58 -2.83 -0.99
CA SER A 503 -53.04 -2.84 -1.09
C SER A 503 -53.45 -2.99 -2.54
N ASP A 504 -53.40 -4.21 -3.05
CA ASP A 504 -54.33 -4.65 -4.08
C ASP A 504 -54.60 -6.14 -3.91
N THR A 505 -55.52 -6.42 -2.99
CA THR A 505 -56.23 -7.72 -2.95
C THR A 505 -57.60 -7.50 -3.58
N THR A 506 -57.69 -7.98 -4.81
CA THR A 506 -58.87 -8.56 -5.47
C THR A 506 -60.13 -8.62 -4.64
N HIS A 507 -61.20 -7.96 -5.13
CA HIS A 507 -62.57 -8.42 -5.01
C HIS A 507 -63.18 -8.48 -6.39
N SER A 508 -63.23 -9.69 -6.92
CA SER A 508 -64.21 -10.13 -7.93
C SER A 508 -65.54 -10.36 -7.22
N GLY A 509 -66.58 -9.85 -7.73
CA GLY A 509 -67.95 -10.06 -7.22
C GLY A 509 -68.98 -9.62 -8.21
N ASP A 510 -69.45 -10.56 -8.94
CA ASP A 510 -70.62 -10.75 -9.73
C ASP A 510 -71.77 -9.76 -9.65
N ASN A 511 -72.27 -9.45 -10.83
CA ASN A 511 -73.64 -9.61 -11.37
C ASN A 511 -74.86 -8.89 -10.75
N HIS A 512 -75.60 -8.35 -11.64
CA HIS A 512 -77.03 -8.31 -11.95
C HIS A 512 -77.76 -6.97 -11.96
N ASP A 513 -78.22 -6.69 -13.17
CA ASP A 513 -79.52 -6.20 -13.59
C ASP A 513 -80.23 -5.06 -12.82
N TYR A 514 -80.37 -3.95 -13.45
CA TYR A 514 -81.49 -3.24 -14.04
C TYR A 514 -81.10 -1.87 -14.59
#